data_c302dcce0352f170820ee3e3580ebd9c
#
_entry.id   c302dcce0352f170820ee3e3580ebd9c
#
_cell.length_a   1.000
_cell.length_b   1.000
_cell.length_c   1.000
_cell.angle_alpha   90.00
_cell.angle_beta   90.00
_cell.angle_gamma   90.00
#
_symmetry.space_group_name_H-M   'P 1'
#
loop_
_entity.id
_entity.type
_entity.pdbx_description
1 polymer ?
#
loop_
_entity_poly.entity_id
_entity_poly.type
_entity_poly.pdbx_seq_one_letter_code
_entity_poly.pdbx_strand_id
1 'polypeptide(L)'
;YTERPLDYALAGEGFFAVEDRYGDVNYTRDGAFAMTQAETGEWYLVSSSGEYVLDYDNNRIVVPFDADGAAPDYQALSDMIGVFTFDNVYGIEAAATNRYAATARSGAATADRTAEKLQGVLITSNVSLADQMVKLIETQRAYQISSRVVTTSDEFSRLANNLR
;
A
#
# COMPACT_ATOMS: atom_id res chain seq x y z
N TYR A 1 -1.01 3.21 17.78
CA TYR A 1 -0.58 4.61 17.90
C TYR A 1 0.93 4.68 17.74
N THR A 2 1.39 5.70 17.02
CA THR A 2 2.80 6.04 16.89
C THR A 2 3.00 7.43 17.48
N GLU A 3 4.19 7.73 17.99
CA GLU A 3 4.52 9.08 18.48
C GLU A 3 5.02 10.00 17.35
N ARG A 4 4.88 9.59 16.09
CA ARG A 4 5.37 10.33 14.92
C ARG A 4 4.26 11.21 14.33
N PRO A 5 4.46 12.52 14.24
CA PRO A 5 3.44 13.47 13.76
C PRO A 5 3.15 13.34 12.25
N LEU A 6 4.01 12.66 11.49
CA LEU A 6 3.87 12.42 10.05
C LEU A 6 3.30 11.05 9.71
N ASP A 7 2.88 10.29 10.71
CA ASP A 7 2.17 9.03 10.50
C ASP A 7 0.66 9.31 10.42
N TYR A 8 0.04 8.88 9.33
CA TYR A 8 -1.38 9.06 9.07
C TYR A 8 -2.06 7.74 8.77
N ALA A 9 -3.27 7.57 9.29
CA ALA A 9 -4.15 6.48 8.92
C ALA A 9 -5.48 7.02 8.41
N LEU A 10 -6.10 6.33 7.45
CA LEU A 10 -7.43 6.64 6.98
C LEU A 10 -8.47 5.85 7.77
N ALA A 11 -9.44 6.55 8.38
CA ALA A 11 -10.60 5.93 8.98
C ALA A 11 -11.63 5.67 7.87
N GLY A 12 -11.65 4.44 7.37
CA GLY A 12 -12.56 4.05 6.29
C GLY A 12 -11.88 3.68 4.98
N GLU A 13 -12.61 3.85 3.89
CA GLU A 13 -12.13 3.60 2.53
C GLU A 13 -11.40 4.81 2.00
N GLY A 14 -10.43 4.61 1.13
CA GLY A 14 -9.66 5.67 0.51
C GLY A 14 -8.17 5.37 0.43
N PHE A 15 -7.47 6.18 -0.33
CA PHE A 15 -6.04 6.04 -0.60
C PHE A 15 -5.40 7.42 -0.60
N PHE A 16 -4.14 7.49 -0.17
CA PHE A 16 -3.28 8.62 -0.42
C PHE A 16 -2.74 8.54 -1.86
N ALA A 17 -2.57 9.68 -2.52
CA ALA A 17 -1.91 9.73 -3.82
C ALA A 17 -0.44 10.05 -3.64
N VAL A 18 0.40 9.35 -4.38
CA VAL A 18 1.86 9.55 -4.39
C VAL A 18 2.36 9.57 -5.83
N GLU A 19 3.32 10.44 -6.11
CA GLU A 19 3.96 10.56 -7.42
C GLU A 19 5.36 9.96 -7.36
N ASP A 20 5.64 9.05 -8.26
CA ASP A 20 6.94 8.44 -8.38
C ASP A 20 7.94 9.34 -9.12
N ARG A 21 9.19 8.86 -9.25
CA ARG A 21 10.28 9.60 -9.93
C ARG A 21 10.04 9.83 -11.43
N TYR A 22 9.10 9.12 -12.02
CA TYR A 22 8.76 9.21 -13.45
C TYR A 22 7.57 10.13 -13.71
N GLY A 23 6.90 10.60 -12.66
CA GLY A 23 5.71 11.43 -12.72
C GLY A 23 4.41 10.62 -12.76
N ASP A 24 4.49 9.30 -12.53
CA ASP A 24 3.30 8.45 -12.48
C ASP A 24 2.63 8.54 -11.11
N VAL A 25 1.31 8.73 -11.11
CA VAL A 25 0.51 8.81 -9.89
C VAL A 25 0.09 7.41 -9.47
N ASN A 26 0.47 7.02 -8.27
CA ASN A 26 0.10 5.79 -7.61
C ASN A 26 -0.68 6.08 -6.33
N TYR A 27 -1.40 5.08 -5.84
CA TYR A 27 -2.27 5.18 -4.67
C TYR A 27 -1.81 4.20 -3.59
N THR A 28 -1.79 4.66 -2.34
CA THR A 28 -1.35 3.83 -1.20
C THR A 28 -2.24 4.03 0.02
N ARG A 29 -2.32 3.03 0.88
CA ARG A 29 -2.88 3.16 2.22
C ARG A 29 -1.80 3.33 3.30
N ASP A 30 -0.54 3.25 2.91
CA ASP A 30 0.58 3.48 3.81
C ASP A 30 0.75 4.98 4.04
N GLY A 31 0.49 5.43 5.26
CA GLY A 31 0.64 6.81 5.69
C GLY A 31 1.90 7.08 6.51
N ALA A 32 2.90 6.22 6.43
CA ALA A 32 4.20 6.47 7.04
C ALA A 32 4.97 7.49 6.19
N PHE A 33 4.74 8.78 6.45
CA PHE A 33 5.35 9.85 5.68
C PHE A 33 6.64 10.37 6.34
N ALA A 34 7.43 11.07 5.53
CA ALA A 34 8.65 11.75 5.94
C ALA A 34 8.77 13.09 5.19
N MET A 35 9.66 13.94 5.63
CA MET A 35 9.99 15.17 4.93
C MET A 35 11.34 15.04 4.24
N THR A 36 11.44 15.55 3.02
CA THR A 36 12.70 15.68 2.27
C THR A 36 12.89 17.09 1.80
N GLN A 37 14.13 17.57 1.83
CA GLN A 37 14.46 18.89 1.30
C GLN A 37 14.91 18.76 -0.15
N ALA A 38 14.29 19.53 -1.05
CA ALA A 38 14.72 19.64 -2.44
C ALA A 38 15.94 20.57 -2.58
N GLU A 39 16.59 20.52 -3.73
CA GLU A 39 17.70 21.43 -4.05
C GLU A 39 17.28 22.91 -4.05
N THR A 40 16.01 23.20 -4.22
CA THR A 40 15.41 24.53 -4.12
C THR A 40 15.38 25.07 -2.68
N GLY A 41 15.61 24.20 -1.67
CA GLY A 41 15.50 24.53 -0.25
C GLY A 41 14.12 24.31 0.35
N GLU A 42 13.12 23.99 -0.47
CA GLU A 42 11.76 23.67 -0.03
C GLU A 42 11.67 22.26 0.56
N TRP A 43 10.80 22.09 1.54
CA TRP A 43 10.53 20.79 2.16
C TRP A 43 9.28 20.18 1.55
N TYR A 44 9.41 18.95 1.08
CA TYR A 44 8.32 18.18 0.50
C TYR A 44 7.94 17.00 1.39
N LEU A 45 6.65 16.68 1.41
CA LEU A 45 6.15 15.47 2.04
C LEU A 45 6.37 14.27 1.10
N VAL A 46 7.00 13.22 1.62
CA VAL A 46 7.29 11.99 0.86
C VAL A 46 6.82 10.74 1.60
N SER A 47 6.54 9.70 0.85
CA SER A 47 6.24 8.36 1.40
C SER A 47 7.50 7.71 1.96
N SER A 48 7.34 6.60 2.68
CA SER A 48 8.44 5.75 3.15
C SER A 48 9.36 5.24 2.02
N SER A 49 8.88 5.26 0.77
CA SER A 49 9.62 4.87 -0.43
C SER A 49 10.26 6.04 -1.18
N GLY A 50 10.10 7.28 -0.68
CA GLY A 50 10.67 8.49 -1.27
C GLY A 50 9.86 9.09 -2.43
N GLU A 51 8.58 8.74 -2.57
CA GLU A 51 7.66 9.32 -3.56
C GLU A 51 6.98 10.55 -2.96
N TYR A 52 6.70 11.54 -3.80
CA TYR A 52 6.04 12.77 -3.35
C TYR A 52 4.58 12.52 -3.04
N VAL A 53 4.13 12.93 -1.87
CA VAL A 53 2.71 12.89 -1.50
C VAL A 53 1.99 14.05 -2.18
N LEU A 54 0.79 13.76 -2.71
CA LEU A 54 0.00 14.71 -3.49
C LEU A 54 -1.18 15.28 -2.70
N ASP A 55 -1.53 16.52 -3.02
CA ASP A 55 -2.73 17.19 -2.54
C ASP A 55 -3.98 16.73 -3.34
N TYR A 56 -5.14 17.35 -3.05
CA TYR A 56 -6.40 17.06 -3.72
C TYR A 56 -6.43 17.44 -5.21
N ASP A 57 -5.50 18.28 -5.66
CA ASP A 57 -5.38 18.76 -7.02
C ASP A 57 -4.20 18.09 -7.77
N ASN A 58 -3.63 17.02 -7.19
CA ASN A 58 -2.47 16.27 -7.67
C ASN A 58 -1.18 17.10 -7.76
N ASN A 59 -1.00 18.11 -6.90
CA ASN A 59 0.27 18.81 -6.77
C ASN A 59 1.09 18.21 -5.63
N ARG A 60 2.41 18.31 -5.71
CA ARG A 60 3.33 17.90 -4.64
C ARG A 60 3.14 18.81 -3.43
N ILE A 61 3.02 18.22 -2.25
CA ILE A 61 2.80 18.96 -1.02
C ILE A 61 4.12 19.56 -0.55
N VAL A 62 4.19 20.89 -0.53
CA VAL A 62 5.23 21.63 0.16
C VAL A 62 4.82 21.76 1.62
N VAL A 63 5.71 21.34 2.52
CA VAL A 63 5.44 21.36 3.96
C VAL A 63 5.31 22.80 4.46
N PRO A 64 4.16 23.20 5.01
CA PRO A 64 4.01 24.51 5.61
C PRO A 64 4.79 24.59 6.93
N PHE A 65 5.38 25.73 7.20
CA PHE A 65 6.06 26.04 8.47
C PHE A 65 5.27 27.11 9.22
N ASP A 66 5.42 27.12 10.54
CA ASP A 66 4.86 28.18 11.41
C ASP A 66 5.33 29.56 10.97
N ALA A 67 4.63 30.60 11.43
CA ALA A 67 4.95 31.99 11.12
C ALA A 67 6.40 32.39 11.43
N ASP A 68 7.02 31.72 12.39
CA ASP A 68 8.41 31.91 12.78
C ASP A 68 9.39 31.04 11.96
N GLY A 69 8.89 30.15 11.10
CA GLY A 69 9.69 29.21 10.28
C GLY A 69 10.46 28.16 11.08
N ALA A 70 10.12 27.99 12.36
CA ALA A 70 10.88 27.14 13.28
C ALA A 70 10.39 25.69 13.32
N ALA A 71 9.09 25.44 13.08
CA ALA A 71 8.50 24.11 13.12
C ALA A 71 7.50 23.90 11.99
N PRO A 72 7.31 22.65 11.49
CA PRO A 72 6.26 22.33 10.53
C PRO A 72 4.88 22.52 11.15
N ASP A 73 3.96 23.12 10.41
CA ASP A 73 2.55 23.18 10.77
C ASP A 73 1.86 21.87 10.36
N TYR A 74 1.81 20.94 11.29
CA TYR A 74 1.23 19.61 11.06
C TYR A 74 -0.28 19.64 10.83
N GLN A 75 -1.00 20.67 11.35
CA GLN A 75 -2.44 20.79 11.14
C GLN A 75 -2.73 21.22 9.70
N ALA A 76 -2.09 22.29 9.24
CA ALA A 76 -2.19 22.72 7.86
C ALA A 76 -1.73 21.61 6.88
N LEU A 77 -0.66 20.91 7.22
CA LEU A 77 -0.16 19.78 6.43
C LEU A 77 -1.21 18.66 6.32
N SER A 78 -1.85 18.29 7.43
CA SER A 78 -2.91 17.28 7.44
C SER A 78 -4.07 17.66 6.51
N ASP A 79 -4.45 18.93 6.47
CA ASP A 79 -5.55 19.42 5.63
C ASP A 79 -5.19 19.37 4.13
N MET A 80 -3.91 19.50 3.80
CA MET A 80 -3.41 19.46 2.42
C MET A 80 -3.33 18.04 1.84
N ILE A 81 -3.13 17.00 2.66
CA ILE A 81 -2.97 15.63 2.18
C ILE A 81 -4.22 15.16 1.46
N GLY A 82 -4.10 14.86 0.15
CA GLY A 82 -5.19 14.37 -0.68
C GLY A 82 -5.57 12.93 -0.35
N VAL A 83 -6.87 12.70 -0.22
CA VAL A 83 -7.45 11.36 -0.12
C VAL A 83 -8.33 11.11 -1.32
N PHE A 84 -8.21 9.94 -1.90
CA PHE A 84 -8.89 9.56 -3.14
C PHE A 84 -9.65 8.25 -2.97
N THR A 85 -10.81 8.17 -3.59
CA THR A 85 -11.64 6.97 -3.65
C THR A 85 -11.85 6.55 -5.09
N PHE A 86 -12.23 5.28 -5.28
CA PHE A 86 -12.53 4.71 -6.59
C PHE A 86 -13.95 4.15 -6.59
N ASP A 87 -14.66 4.29 -7.72
CA ASP A 87 -15.99 3.67 -7.89
C ASP A 87 -15.93 2.15 -7.74
N ASN A 88 -14.83 1.54 -8.18
CA ASN A 88 -14.59 0.12 -8.03
C ASN A 88 -13.18 -0.16 -7.49
N VAL A 89 -13.07 -0.30 -6.18
CA VAL A 89 -11.80 -0.60 -5.48
C VAL A 89 -11.18 -1.92 -5.95
N TYR A 90 -11.98 -2.90 -6.36
CA TYR A 90 -11.47 -4.18 -6.87
C TYR A 90 -10.89 -4.09 -8.29
N GLY A 91 -11.09 -2.97 -8.95
CA GLY A 91 -10.55 -2.70 -10.29
C GLY A 91 -9.16 -2.11 -10.30
N ILE A 92 -8.62 -1.64 -9.16
CA ILE A 92 -7.26 -1.14 -9.06
C ILE A 92 -6.25 -2.27 -9.23
N GLU A 93 -5.08 -1.98 -9.79
CA GLU A 93 -4.01 -2.95 -10.02
C GLU A 93 -2.82 -2.66 -9.09
N ALA A 94 -2.21 -3.71 -8.55
CA ALA A 94 -1.01 -3.56 -7.75
C ALA A 94 0.17 -3.18 -8.65
N ALA A 95 0.69 -1.97 -8.49
CA ALA A 95 1.82 -1.46 -9.25
C ALA A 95 3.16 -1.83 -8.59
N ALA A 96 3.21 -1.82 -7.25
CA ALA A 96 4.38 -2.20 -6.45
C ALA A 96 3.95 -2.57 -5.03
N THR A 97 4.91 -2.76 -4.12
CA THR A 97 4.63 -3.03 -2.70
C THR A 97 3.84 -1.87 -2.10
N ASN A 98 2.65 -2.16 -1.56
CA ASN A 98 1.70 -1.18 -0.99
C ASN A 98 1.28 -0.05 -1.94
N ARG A 99 1.41 -0.24 -3.26
CA ARG A 99 1.02 0.75 -4.27
C ARG A 99 0.08 0.18 -5.29
N TYR A 100 -0.87 0.99 -5.69
CA TYR A 100 -1.93 0.64 -6.61
C TYR A 100 -2.03 1.69 -7.71
N ALA A 101 -2.22 1.24 -8.93
CA ALA A 101 -2.51 2.10 -10.07
C ALA A 101 -4.01 2.08 -10.40
N ALA A 102 -4.54 3.22 -10.79
CA ALA A 102 -5.87 3.32 -11.34
C ALA A 102 -5.93 2.62 -12.70
N THR A 103 -7.01 1.92 -12.98
CA THR A 103 -7.25 1.25 -14.25
C THR A 103 -8.58 1.69 -14.87
N ALA A 104 -8.81 1.36 -16.12
CA ALA A 104 -10.13 1.58 -16.74
C ALA A 104 -11.27 0.84 -16.01
N ARG A 105 -10.96 -0.19 -15.21
CA ARG A 105 -11.92 -0.98 -14.44
C ARG A 105 -12.24 -0.39 -13.06
N SER A 106 -11.29 0.35 -12.48
CA SER A 106 -11.50 1.05 -11.20
C SER A 106 -12.28 2.35 -11.37
N GLY A 107 -12.28 2.91 -12.57
CA GLY A 107 -12.68 4.29 -12.80
C GLY A 107 -11.56 5.28 -12.43
N ALA A 108 -11.84 6.56 -12.64
CA ALA A 108 -10.94 7.64 -12.24
C ALA A 108 -10.94 7.79 -10.71
N ALA A 109 -9.80 8.17 -10.15
CA ALA A 109 -9.72 8.53 -8.75
C ALA A 109 -10.50 9.81 -8.48
N THR A 110 -11.38 9.79 -7.49
CA THR A 110 -12.17 10.94 -7.06
C THR A 110 -11.67 11.42 -5.71
N ALA A 111 -11.38 12.73 -5.62
CA ALA A 111 -10.92 13.34 -4.37
C ALA A 111 -12.04 13.31 -3.30
N ASP A 112 -11.75 12.75 -2.14
CA ASP A 112 -12.66 12.70 -1.00
C ASP A 112 -12.16 13.63 0.11
N ARG A 113 -12.79 14.80 0.20
CA ARG A 113 -12.49 15.80 1.24
C ARG A 113 -13.19 15.52 2.58
N THR A 114 -14.02 14.48 2.62
CA THR A 114 -14.77 14.09 3.84
C THR A 114 -14.08 12.95 4.58
N ALA A 115 -13.07 12.35 3.99
CA ALA A 115 -12.31 11.25 4.59
C ALA A 115 -11.62 11.71 5.89
N GLU A 116 -11.85 10.96 6.97
CA GLU A 116 -11.22 11.22 8.25
C GLU A 116 -9.78 10.71 8.25
N LYS A 117 -8.82 11.60 8.52
CA LYS A 117 -7.40 11.29 8.66
C LYS A 117 -7.03 11.29 10.14
N LEU A 118 -6.47 10.20 10.62
CA LEU A 118 -6.00 10.03 11.99
C LEU A 118 -4.49 10.24 12.02
N GLN A 119 -4.04 11.30 12.67
CA GLN A 119 -2.61 11.61 12.84
C GLN A 119 -2.01 10.81 14.01
N GLY A 120 -0.73 10.44 13.90
CA GLY A 120 -0.05 9.64 14.92
C GLY A 120 -0.52 8.18 14.98
N VAL A 121 -1.11 7.69 13.90
CA VAL A 121 -1.62 6.33 13.77
C VAL A 121 -1.15 5.73 12.45
N LEU A 122 -0.76 4.46 12.48
CA LEU A 122 -0.51 3.68 11.27
C LEU A 122 -1.43 2.46 11.23
N ILE A 123 -1.87 2.12 10.03
CA ILE A 123 -2.56 0.86 9.77
C ILE A 123 -1.50 -0.24 9.72
N THR A 124 -1.54 -1.16 10.69
CA THR A 124 -0.71 -2.36 10.68
C THR A 124 -1.46 -3.52 10.08
N SER A 125 -0.73 -4.45 9.45
CA SER A 125 -1.32 -5.69 8.97
C SER A 125 -1.92 -6.48 10.15
N ASN A 126 -3.16 -6.94 9.99
CA ASN A 126 -3.79 -7.90 10.92
C ASN A 126 -3.42 -9.36 10.58
N VAL A 127 -2.51 -9.57 9.65
CA VAL A 127 -2.05 -10.90 9.24
C VAL A 127 -0.93 -11.36 10.15
N SER A 128 -1.18 -12.44 10.89
CA SER A 128 -0.15 -13.12 11.66
C SER A 128 0.81 -13.86 10.72
N LEU A 129 2.08 -13.46 10.73
CA LEU A 129 3.12 -14.14 9.93
C LEU A 129 3.25 -15.61 10.32
N ALA A 130 3.08 -15.93 11.63
CA ALA A 130 3.11 -17.30 12.12
C ALA A 130 1.98 -18.15 11.50
N ASP A 131 0.75 -17.63 11.46
CA ASP A 131 -0.38 -18.33 10.86
C ASP A 131 -0.20 -18.54 9.35
N GLN A 132 0.37 -17.56 8.66
CA GLN A 132 0.66 -17.69 7.24
C GLN A 132 1.76 -18.72 6.96
N MET A 133 2.78 -18.79 7.82
CA MET A 133 3.81 -19.84 7.72
C MET A 133 3.23 -21.24 7.96
N VAL A 134 2.32 -21.40 8.91
CA VAL A 134 1.62 -22.67 9.16
C VAL A 134 0.82 -23.08 7.94
N LYS A 135 0.01 -22.17 7.36
CA LYS A 135 -0.75 -22.42 6.13
C LYS A 135 0.15 -22.79 4.95
N LEU A 136 1.31 -22.13 4.83
CA LEU A 136 2.29 -22.47 3.79
C LEU A 136 2.81 -23.90 3.95
N ILE A 137 3.17 -24.28 5.18
CA ILE A 137 3.66 -25.65 5.47
C ILE A 137 2.55 -26.67 5.21
N GLU A 138 1.32 -26.41 5.61
CA GLU A 138 0.18 -27.29 5.33
C GLU A 138 -0.05 -27.47 3.83
N THR A 139 0.01 -26.38 3.06
CA THR A 139 -0.13 -26.41 1.60
C THR A 139 1.01 -27.19 0.95
N GLN A 140 2.24 -27.00 1.40
CA GLN A 140 3.39 -27.76 0.92
C GLN A 140 3.24 -29.26 1.22
N ARG A 141 2.79 -29.63 2.42
CA ARG A 141 2.55 -31.04 2.78
C ARG A 141 1.42 -31.64 1.93
N ALA A 142 0.33 -30.93 1.72
CA ALA A 142 -0.77 -31.38 0.87
C ALA A 142 -0.29 -31.63 -0.57
N TYR A 143 0.53 -30.72 -1.11
CA TYR A 143 1.12 -30.88 -2.44
C TYR A 143 2.05 -32.11 -2.51
N GLN A 144 2.92 -32.30 -1.50
CA GLN A 144 3.81 -33.47 -1.43
C GLN A 144 3.05 -34.80 -1.35
N ILE A 145 1.95 -34.85 -0.57
CA ILE A 145 1.10 -36.04 -0.48
C ILE A 145 0.44 -36.30 -1.83
N SER A 146 -0.14 -35.29 -2.46
CA SER A 146 -0.78 -35.41 -3.77
C SER A 146 0.19 -35.90 -4.84
N SER A 147 1.43 -35.37 -4.85
CA SER A 147 2.49 -35.82 -5.76
C SER A 147 2.85 -37.30 -5.52
N ARG A 148 2.95 -37.74 -4.26
CA ARG A 148 3.21 -39.15 -3.93
C ARG A 148 2.09 -40.06 -4.39
N VAL A 149 0.83 -39.66 -4.22
CA VAL A 149 -0.31 -40.45 -4.68
C VAL A 149 -0.23 -40.68 -6.20
N VAL A 150 0.08 -39.63 -6.96
CA VAL A 150 0.25 -39.76 -8.42
C VAL A 150 1.37 -40.72 -8.78
N THR A 151 2.57 -40.57 -8.16
CA THR A 151 3.71 -41.46 -8.45
C THR A 151 3.40 -42.90 -8.08
N THR A 152 2.76 -43.14 -6.94
CA THR A 152 2.37 -44.49 -6.52
C THR A 152 1.32 -45.09 -7.46
N SER A 153 0.36 -44.29 -7.94
CA SER A 153 -0.64 -44.73 -8.94
C SER A 153 0.04 -45.14 -10.26
N ASP A 154 1.05 -44.38 -10.72
CA ASP A 154 1.82 -44.72 -11.91
C ASP A 154 2.63 -46.01 -11.74
N GLU A 155 3.23 -46.22 -10.55
CA GLU A 155 3.93 -47.45 -10.23
C GLU A 155 2.98 -48.67 -10.24
N PHE A 156 1.80 -48.54 -9.63
CA PHE A 156 0.79 -49.61 -9.71
C PHE A 156 0.34 -49.89 -11.14
N SER A 157 0.14 -48.87 -11.95
CA SER A 157 -0.24 -49.01 -13.36
C SER A 157 0.87 -49.75 -14.17
N ARG A 158 2.12 -49.43 -13.89
CA ARG A 158 3.28 -50.12 -14.51
C ARG A 158 3.38 -51.60 -14.09
N LEU A 159 3.18 -51.88 -12.78
CA LEU A 159 3.17 -53.25 -12.27
C LEU A 159 2.02 -54.07 -12.89
N ALA A 160 0.82 -53.52 -12.98
CA ALA A 160 -0.31 -54.16 -13.60
C ALA A 160 -0.07 -54.49 -15.10
N ASN A 161 0.59 -53.57 -15.83
CA ASN A 161 0.96 -53.81 -17.24
C ASN A 161 2.04 -54.85 -17.42
N ASN A 162 2.96 -54.99 -16.46
CA ASN A 162 4.06 -55.96 -16.54
C ASN A 162 3.62 -57.40 -16.16
N LEU A 163 2.45 -57.56 -15.55
CA LEU A 163 1.87 -58.89 -15.20
C LEU A 163 1.00 -59.48 -16.31
N ARG A 164 0.88 -58.81 -17.43
CA ARG A 164 0.08 -59.24 -18.59
C ARG A 164 0.97 -59.68 -19.73
#